data_c875d409bee67d9645cf246e9c21bea1
#
_entry.id   c875d409bee67d9645cf246e9c21bea1
#
_cell.length_a   1.000
_cell.length_b   1.000
_cell.length_c   1.000
_cell.angle_alpha   90.00
_cell.angle_beta   90.00
_cell.angle_gamma   90.00
#
_symmetry.space_group_name_H-M   'P 1'
#
loop_
_entity.id
_entity.type
_entity.pdbx_description
1 polymer ?
#
loop_
_entity_poly.entity_id
_entity_poly.type
_entity_poly.pdbx_seq_one_letter_code
_entity_poly.pdbx_strand_id
1 'polypeptide(L)'
;MPDAVQFAIDIQGLTRRFGDFTAVDHLTFQVKPGEIFGLLGPNGAGKTTAIKMLTGLLLPTEGSGRVAGLDMVTETEAIRGRIGYMSQLFSLYGDLTVEENVSLFAGLYGVTGSELRERKQWTLEMAGLADQGQKRTAELPLGWKQRLALGCAVLHKPDILFLDEPTSGVDPISRRRFWDLIYSLAEGGTTVLVSTHYMEEAEYCHRIALLNRGKLIALDQPAVLRESNPHPILELEADDVLKALTEVQKSPEVLDAVLFGRSVHVTVKDRESALQSLGPFLAASGVTVRSIEPVTPTLEDVVVSLVTAAGGARED
;
A
#
# COMPACT_ATOMS: atom_id res chain seq x y z
N MET A 1 -21.24 11.46 27.18
CA MET A 1 -20.40 11.72 26.01
C MET A 1 -20.44 10.45 25.20
N PRO A 2 -20.69 10.45 23.89
CA PRO A 2 -20.54 9.23 23.11
C PRO A 2 -19.09 8.79 23.27
N ASP A 3 -18.87 7.47 23.50
CA ASP A 3 -17.55 6.89 23.65
C ASP A 3 -16.72 7.27 22.41
N ALA A 4 -15.59 7.91 22.63
CA ALA A 4 -14.68 8.26 21.55
C ALA A 4 -14.37 6.96 20.78
N VAL A 5 -14.58 6.94 19.48
CA VAL A 5 -14.28 5.79 18.62
C VAL A 5 -12.79 5.49 18.79
N GLN A 6 -12.47 4.44 19.52
CA GLN A 6 -11.09 4.09 19.87
C GLN A 6 -10.28 3.75 18.60
N PHE A 7 -10.95 3.17 17.58
CA PHE A 7 -10.36 2.82 16.28
C PHE A 7 -11.30 3.23 15.15
N ALA A 8 -10.72 3.76 14.07
CA ALA A 8 -11.46 4.05 12.85
C ALA A 8 -11.87 2.76 12.12
N ILE A 9 -10.99 1.76 12.16
CA ILE A 9 -11.25 0.41 11.65
C ILE A 9 -10.81 -0.58 12.74
N ASP A 10 -11.67 -1.55 13.06
CA ASP A 10 -11.39 -2.65 14.00
C ASP A 10 -11.96 -3.94 13.41
N ILE A 11 -11.10 -4.89 13.04
CA ILE A 11 -11.51 -6.17 12.43
C ILE A 11 -10.89 -7.35 13.17
N GLN A 12 -11.65 -8.44 13.26
CA GLN A 12 -11.27 -9.65 13.97
C GLN A 12 -11.62 -10.90 13.16
N GLY A 13 -10.60 -11.65 12.76
CA GLY A 13 -10.74 -12.91 12.06
C GLY A 13 -11.44 -12.80 10.69
N LEU A 14 -11.32 -11.63 10.02
CA LEU A 14 -12.03 -11.35 8.79
C LEU A 14 -11.60 -12.32 7.70
N THR A 15 -12.54 -13.10 7.16
CA THR A 15 -12.27 -14.14 6.18
C THR A 15 -13.19 -14.01 4.98
N ARG A 16 -12.64 -14.24 3.78
CA ARG A 16 -13.44 -14.35 2.56
C ARG A 16 -13.02 -15.55 1.74
N ARG A 17 -14.01 -16.43 1.47
CA ARG A 17 -13.86 -17.60 0.60
C ARG A 17 -14.71 -17.43 -0.67
N PHE A 18 -14.19 -17.93 -1.78
CA PHE A 18 -14.87 -18.07 -3.07
C PHE A 18 -14.79 -19.54 -3.48
N GLY A 19 -15.82 -20.32 -3.18
CA GLY A 19 -15.74 -21.77 -3.26
C GLY A 19 -14.62 -22.31 -2.36
N ASP A 20 -13.70 -23.07 -2.92
CA ASP A 20 -12.54 -23.64 -2.21
C ASP A 20 -11.37 -22.66 -2.05
N PHE A 21 -11.40 -21.51 -2.74
CA PHE A 21 -10.36 -20.51 -2.68
C PHE A 21 -10.58 -19.52 -1.53
N THR A 22 -9.62 -19.41 -0.62
CA THR A 22 -9.61 -18.42 0.46
C THR A 22 -8.79 -17.21 0.05
N ALA A 23 -9.47 -16.09 -0.26
CA ALA A 23 -8.83 -14.86 -0.70
C ALA A 23 -8.31 -14.00 0.48
N VAL A 24 -8.99 -14.06 1.63
CA VAL A 24 -8.57 -13.43 2.90
C VAL A 24 -8.84 -14.44 4.01
N ASP A 25 -7.83 -14.67 4.86
CA ASP A 25 -7.81 -15.73 5.86
C ASP A 25 -7.52 -15.17 7.26
N HIS A 26 -8.55 -15.04 8.09
CA HIS A 26 -8.52 -14.61 9.50
C HIS A 26 -7.77 -13.29 9.75
N LEU A 27 -7.99 -12.29 8.88
CA LEU A 27 -7.33 -10.99 9.00
C LEU A 27 -7.82 -10.26 10.25
N THR A 28 -6.86 -9.82 11.08
CA THR A 28 -7.13 -9.10 12.34
C THR A 28 -6.19 -7.91 12.44
N PHE A 29 -6.74 -6.69 12.48
CA PHE A 29 -5.98 -5.47 12.75
C PHE A 29 -6.90 -4.32 13.15
N GLN A 30 -6.27 -3.25 13.66
CA GLN A 30 -6.94 -2.01 14.06
C GLN A 30 -6.21 -0.82 13.44
N VAL A 31 -6.99 0.20 13.04
CA VAL A 31 -6.49 1.48 12.49
C VAL A 31 -6.98 2.62 13.37
N LYS A 32 -6.07 3.51 13.79
CA LYS A 32 -6.40 4.66 14.62
C LYS A 32 -7.01 5.80 13.78
N PRO A 33 -7.86 6.67 14.35
CA PRO A 33 -8.31 7.88 13.68
C PRO A 33 -7.12 8.75 13.23
N GLY A 34 -7.19 9.28 11.99
CA GLY A 34 -6.13 10.11 11.39
C GLY A 34 -4.87 9.34 10.96
N GLU A 35 -4.86 8.02 11.09
CA GLU A 35 -3.73 7.20 10.67
C GLU A 35 -3.71 6.98 9.16
N ILE A 36 -2.52 7.02 8.55
CA ILE A 36 -2.27 6.48 7.20
C ILE A 36 -1.79 5.05 7.37
N PHE A 37 -2.64 4.09 7.00
CA PHE A 37 -2.41 2.66 7.16
C PHE A 37 -2.27 1.96 5.81
N GLY A 38 -1.15 1.27 5.59
CA GLY A 38 -0.83 0.57 4.36
C GLY A 38 -1.22 -0.91 4.39
N LEU A 39 -1.90 -1.39 3.37
CA LEU A 39 -2.00 -2.83 3.06
C LEU A 39 -0.96 -3.14 1.97
N LEU A 40 0.17 -3.70 2.38
CA LEU A 40 1.28 -4.06 1.49
C LEU A 40 1.20 -5.53 1.12
N GLY A 41 1.61 -5.87 -0.08
CA GLY A 41 1.73 -7.27 -0.51
C GLY A 41 1.69 -7.45 -2.02
N PRO A 42 2.11 -8.60 -2.54
CA PRO A 42 2.09 -8.89 -3.97
C PRO A 42 0.66 -8.90 -4.55
N ASN A 43 0.57 -9.00 -5.87
CA ASN A 43 -0.70 -9.20 -6.56
C ASN A 43 -1.33 -10.52 -6.08
N GLY A 44 -2.65 -10.51 -5.86
CA GLY A 44 -3.34 -11.68 -5.31
C GLY A 44 -3.19 -11.90 -3.81
N ALA A 45 -2.49 -11.04 -3.06
CA ALA A 45 -2.35 -11.16 -1.61
C ALA A 45 -3.64 -10.96 -0.80
N GLY A 46 -4.73 -10.51 -1.44
CA GLY A 46 -6.03 -10.29 -0.77
C GLY A 46 -6.35 -8.83 -0.45
N LYS A 47 -5.48 -7.86 -0.79
CA LYS A 47 -5.63 -6.42 -0.47
C LYS A 47 -6.97 -5.84 -0.93
N THR A 48 -7.27 -5.93 -2.24
CA THR A 48 -8.55 -5.45 -2.82
C THR A 48 -9.76 -6.16 -2.21
N THR A 49 -9.65 -7.46 -1.91
CA THR A 49 -10.74 -8.23 -1.27
C THR A 49 -11.00 -7.71 0.14
N ALA A 50 -9.95 -7.43 0.92
CA ALA A 50 -10.06 -6.84 2.25
C ALA A 50 -10.72 -5.45 2.19
N ILE A 51 -10.26 -4.57 1.28
CA ILE A 51 -10.87 -3.25 1.08
C ILE A 51 -12.37 -3.37 0.71
N LYS A 52 -12.72 -4.26 -0.21
CA LYS A 52 -14.14 -4.46 -0.59
C LYS A 52 -15.02 -4.93 0.57
N MET A 53 -14.48 -5.72 1.49
CA MET A 53 -15.20 -6.10 2.71
C MET A 53 -15.38 -4.90 3.65
N LEU A 54 -14.33 -4.11 3.87
CA LEU A 54 -14.35 -2.92 4.74
C LEU A 54 -15.27 -1.81 4.21
N THR A 55 -15.42 -1.70 2.89
CA THR A 55 -16.29 -0.71 2.24
C THR A 55 -17.74 -1.20 2.06
N GLY A 56 -18.07 -2.42 2.53
CA GLY A 56 -19.40 -3.01 2.39
C GLY A 56 -19.78 -3.38 0.95
N LEU A 57 -18.79 -3.47 0.03
CA LEU A 57 -18.99 -3.95 -1.34
C LEU A 57 -19.00 -5.48 -1.43
N LEU A 58 -18.47 -6.14 -0.40
CA LEU A 58 -18.37 -7.59 -0.31
C LEU A 58 -18.62 -8.02 1.15
N LEU A 59 -19.52 -8.95 1.37
CA LEU A 59 -19.73 -9.49 2.71
C LEU A 59 -18.62 -10.49 3.08
N PRO A 60 -18.12 -10.49 4.32
CA PRO A 60 -17.23 -11.53 4.80
C PRO A 60 -17.92 -12.89 4.86
N THR A 61 -17.13 -13.97 4.77
CA THR A 61 -17.63 -15.34 5.03
C THR A 61 -17.62 -15.63 6.52
N GLU A 62 -16.59 -15.12 7.22
CA GLU A 62 -16.40 -15.27 8.67
C GLU A 62 -15.73 -14.02 9.24
N GLY A 63 -15.74 -13.91 10.57
CA GLY A 63 -15.17 -12.77 11.28
C GLY A 63 -16.16 -11.62 11.44
N SER A 64 -15.69 -10.56 12.07
CA SER A 64 -16.49 -9.37 12.38
C SER A 64 -15.62 -8.12 12.32
N GLY A 65 -16.25 -6.96 12.30
CA GLY A 65 -15.51 -5.70 12.35
C GLY A 65 -16.39 -4.47 12.39
N ARG A 66 -15.75 -3.35 12.71
CA ARG A 66 -16.35 -2.03 12.71
C ARG A 66 -15.54 -1.08 11.82
N VAL A 67 -16.25 -0.25 11.07
CA VAL A 67 -15.71 0.81 10.23
C VAL A 67 -16.43 2.09 10.60
N ALA A 68 -15.70 3.14 10.98
CA ALA A 68 -16.25 4.38 11.52
C ALA A 68 -17.19 4.14 12.73
N GLY A 69 -16.91 3.11 13.56
CA GLY A 69 -17.72 2.70 14.70
C GLY A 69 -18.97 1.89 14.36
N LEU A 70 -19.29 1.69 13.06
CA LEU A 70 -20.46 0.98 12.55
C LEU A 70 -20.12 -0.48 12.23
N ASP A 71 -21.07 -1.38 12.42
CA ASP A 71 -20.91 -2.81 12.10
C ASP A 71 -20.86 -3.02 10.57
N MET A 72 -19.78 -3.67 10.10
CA MET A 72 -19.48 -3.79 8.68
C MET A 72 -20.44 -4.75 7.93
N VAL A 73 -21.28 -5.51 8.62
CA VAL A 73 -22.23 -6.45 8.01
C VAL A 73 -23.63 -5.88 8.01
N THR A 74 -24.08 -5.32 9.13
CA THR A 74 -25.47 -4.88 9.32
C THR A 74 -25.68 -3.39 9.02
N GLU A 75 -24.63 -2.55 9.00
CA GLU A 75 -24.72 -1.11 8.82
C GLU A 75 -23.99 -0.59 7.56
N THR A 76 -23.92 -1.42 6.51
CA THR A 76 -23.15 -1.13 5.27
C THR A 76 -23.55 0.19 4.59
N GLU A 77 -24.84 0.53 4.56
CA GLU A 77 -25.32 1.79 3.96
C GLU A 77 -24.82 3.02 4.74
N ALA A 78 -24.87 2.93 6.08
CA ALA A 78 -24.37 4.01 6.94
C ALA A 78 -22.85 4.17 6.80
N ILE A 79 -22.10 3.07 6.65
CA ILE A 79 -20.66 3.08 6.37
C ILE A 79 -20.37 3.81 5.06
N ARG A 80 -21.08 3.50 3.97
CA ARG A 80 -20.89 4.13 2.65
C ARG A 80 -21.03 5.65 2.70
N GLY A 81 -21.89 6.17 3.56
CA GLY A 81 -22.03 7.61 3.77
C GLY A 81 -20.86 8.27 4.51
N ARG A 82 -20.04 7.48 5.20
CA ARG A 82 -18.90 7.95 6.01
C ARG A 82 -17.53 7.69 5.41
N ILE A 83 -17.47 6.95 4.32
CA ILE A 83 -16.22 6.58 3.68
C ILE A 83 -16.09 7.19 2.28
N GLY A 84 -14.85 7.52 1.90
CA GLY A 84 -14.46 7.72 0.53
C GLY A 84 -13.81 6.43 -0.01
N TYR A 85 -14.07 6.08 -1.26
CA TYR A 85 -13.46 4.92 -1.89
C TYR A 85 -12.97 5.24 -3.29
N MET A 86 -11.70 4.98 -3.51
CA MET A 86 -11.07 5.05 -4.82
C MET A 86 -10.60 3.64 -5.21
N SER A 87 -11.27 3.04 -6.20
CA SER A 87 -10.95 1.71 -6.71
C SER A 87 -9.74 1.74 -7.66
N GLN A 88 -9.09 0.62 -7.84
CA GLN A 88 -7.97 0.44 -8.77
C GLN A 88 -8.34 0.79 -10.22
N LEU A 89 -9.54 0.42 -10.66
CA LEU A 89 -10.07 0.85 -11.95
C LEU A 89 -10.77 2.20 -11.79
N PHE A 90 -10.54 3.09 -12.76
CA PHE A 90 -11.16 4.43 -12.73
C PHE A 90 -12.67 4.36 -12.59
N SER A 91 -13.20 5.02 -11.57
CA SER A 91 -14.62 5.28 -11.40
C SER A 91 -15.09 6.56 -12.11
N LEU A 92 -14.16 7.34 -12.72
CA LEU A 92 -14.50 8.56 -13.44
C LEU A 92 -15.10 8.27 -14.83
N TYR A 93 -16.06 9.08 -15.22
CA TYR A 93 -16.68 9.01 -16.53
C TYR A 93 -15.86 9.82 -17.54
N GLY A 94 -15.24 9.14 -18.50
CA GLY A 94 -14.34 9.74 -19.47
C GLY A 94 -15.03 10.75 -20.40
N ASP A 95 -16.29 10.51 -20.73
CA ASP A 95 -17.10 11.36 -21.59
C ASP A 95 -17.56 12.66 -20.93
N LEU A 96 -17.57 12.68 -19.59
CA LEU A 96 -17.88 13.87 -18.82
C LEU A 96 -16.65 14.77 -18.67
N THR A 97 -16.89 16.06 -18.55
CA THR A 97 -15.88 17.03 -18.16
C THR A 97 -15.45 16.82 -16.71
N VAL A 98 -14.34 17.45 -16.32
CA VAL A 98 -13.85 17.46 -14.94
C VAL A 98 -14.95 17.94 -13.98
N GLU A 99 -15.57 19.07 -14.29
CA GLU A 99 -16.63 19.65 -13.47
C GLU A 99 -17.91 18.82 -13.42
N GLU A 100 -18.28 18.16 -14.51
CA GLU A 100 -19.44 17.26 -14.54
C GLU A 100 -19.18 16.02 -13.69
N ASN A 101 -17.97 15.44 -13.72
CA ASN A 101 -17.61 14.34 -12.81
C ASN A 101 -17.74 14.77 -11.36
N VAL A 102 -17.15 15.92 -10.95
CA VAL A 102 -17.25 16.41 -9.58
C VAL A 102 -18.73 16.62 -9.18
N SER A 103 -19.54 17.20 -10.08
CA SER A 103 -20.97 17.44 -9.82
C SER A 103 -21.76 16.14 -9.68
N LEU A 104 -21.45 15.13 -10.50
CA LEU A 104 -22.07 13.81 -10.43
C LEU A 104 -21.78 13.14 -9.08
N PHE A 105 -20.50 13.09 -8.68
CA PHE A 105 -20.12 12.49 -7.40
C PHE A 105 -20.69 13.25 -6.22
N ALA A 106 -20.74 14.59 -6.28
CA ALA A 106 -21.42 15.40 -5.28
C ALA A 106 -22.89 15.02 -5.12
N GLY A 107 -23.59 14.83 -6.25
CA GLY A 107 -24.99 14.38 -6.24
C GLY A 107 -25.18 13.00 -5.62
N LEU A 108 -24.25 12.04 -5.91
CA LEU A 108 -24.26 10.70 -5.33
C LEU A 108 -24.09 10.72 -3.80
N TYR A 109 -23.31 11.65 -3.26
CA TYR A 109 -23.11 11.85 -1.82
C TYR A 109 -24.08 12.84 -1.19
N GLY A 110 -25.08 13.36 -1.93
CA GLY A 110 -26.08 14.29 -1.41
C GLY A 110 -25.58 15.71 -1.14
N VAL A 111 -24.39 16.07 -1.66
CA VAL A 111 -23.83 17.43 -1.53
C VAL A 111 -24.52 18.34 -2.54
N THR A 112 -25.27 19.32 -2.04
CA THR A 112 -26.13 20.20 -2.88
C THR A 112 -26.01 21.68 -2.49
N GLY A 113 -26.66 22.57 -3.26
CA GLY A 113 -26.81 23.98 -2.91
C GLY A 113 -25.48 24.77 -2.86
N SER A 114 -25.31 25.56 -1.79
CA SER A 114 -24.11 26.37 -1.57
C SER A 114 -22.88 25.50 -1.28
N GLU A 115 -23.08 24.40 -0.56
CA GLU A 115 -22.02 23.46 -0.23
C GLU A 115 -21.42 22.81 -1.50
N LEU A 116 -22.27 22.48 -2.49
CA LEU A 116 -21.78 21.95 -3.78
C LEU A 116 -20.79 22.91 -4.45
N ARG A 117 -21.08 24.21 -4.46
CA ARG A 117 -20.19 25.19 -5.09
C ARG A 117 -18.84 25.27 -4.40
N GLU A 118 -18.85 25.33 -3.07
CA GLU A 118 -17.64 25.38 -2.23
C GLU A 118 -16.81 24.11 -2.40
N ARG A 119 -17.45 22.94 -2.29
CA ARG A 119 -16.77 21.65 -2.39
C ARG A 119 -16.23 21.38 -3.79
N LYS A 120 -16.97 21.78 -4.83
CA LYS A 120 -16.51 21.68 -6.21
C LYS A 120 -15.26 22.52 -6.45
N GLN A 121 -15.27 23.78 -6.03
CA GLN A 121 -14.11 24.67 -6.15
C GLN A 121 -12.91 24.07 -5.40
N TRP A 122 -13.10 23.72 -4.13
CA TRP A 122 -12.07 23.10 -3.31
C TRP A 122 -11.49 21.83 -3.96
N THR A 123 -12.34 20.96 -4.52
CA THR A 123 -11.91 19.72 -5.18
C THR A 123 -11.05 20.03 -6.42
N LEU A 124 -11.45 20.99 -7.23
CA LEU A 124 -10.70 21.39 -8.42
C LEU A 124 -9.33 22.00 -8.06
N GLU A 125 -9.30 22.85 -7.05
CA GLU A 125 -8.06 23.46 -6.53
C GLU A 125 -7.12 22.40 -5.97
N MET A 126 -7.61 21.52 -5.09
CA MET A 126 -6.87 20.42 -4.49
C MET A 126 -6.29 19.48 -5.55
N ALA A 127 -7.06 19.11 -6.57
CA ALA A 127 -6.61 18.27 -7.67
C ALA A 127 -5.66 19.01 -8.64
N GLY A 128 -5.49 20.33 -8.52
CA GLY A 128 -4.73 21.16 -9.46
C GLY A 128 -5.40 21.28 -10.83
N LEU A 129 -6.74 21.29 -10.87
CA LEU A 129 -7.57 21.25 -12.07
C LEU A 129 -8.49 22.50 -12.21
N ALA A 130 -8.24 23.56 -11.44
CA ALA A 130 -9.06 24.76 -11.44
C ALA A 130 -9.29 25.33 -12.87
N ASP A 131 -8.25 25.35 -13.70
CA ASP A 131 -8.29 25.84 -15.07
C ASP A 131 -8.69 24.77 -16.12
N GLN A 132 -9.01 23.56 -15.70
CA GLN A 132 -9.32 22.41 -16.58
C GLN A 132 -10.77 21.92 -16.44
N GLY A 133 -11.63 22.67 -15.75
CA GLY A 133 -12.98 22.25 -15.39
C GLY A 133 -13.83 21.79 -16.57
N GLN A 134 -13.68 22.44 -17.74
CA GLN A 134 -14.43 22.14 -18.96
C GLN A 134 -13.79 21.06 -19.83
N LYS A 135 -12.59 20.58 -19.50
CA LYS A 135 -11.90 19.56 -20.25
C LYS A 135 -12.52 18.18 -20.00
N ARG A 136 -12.64 17.36 -21.05
CA ARG A 136 -13.11 15.98 -20.89
C ARG A 136 -12.12 15.17 -20.08
N THR A 137 -12.63 14.37 -19.15
CA THR A 137 -11.81 13.54 -18.26
C THR A 137 -10.97 12.51 -19.05
N ALA A 138 -11.48 11.99 -20.17
CA ALA A 138 -10.72 11.09 -21.03
C ALA A 138 -9.39 11.71 -21.53
N GLU A 139 -9.33 13.02 -21.73
CA GLU A 139 -8.18 13.75 -22.26
C GLU A 139 -7.11 14.09 -21.21
N LEU A 140 -7.41 13.88 -19.92
CA LEU A 140 -6.45 14.15 -18.85
C LEU A 140 -5.33 13.11 -18.82
N PRO A 141 -4.08 13.51 -18.51
CA PRO A 141 -3.03 12.59 -18.12
C PRO A 141 -3.42 11.75 -16.90
N LEU A 142 -2.85 10.55 -16.78
CA LEU A 142 -3.18 9.59 -15.74
C LEU A 142 -3.10 10.18 -14.32
N GLY A 143 -1.99 10.85 -13.98
CA GLY A 143 -1.82 11.46 -12.65
C GLY A 143 -2.85 12.55 -12.32
N TRP A 144 -3.41 13.22 -13.33
CA TRP A 144 -4.49 14.19 -13.14
C TRP A 144 -5.84 13.50 -12.91
N LYS A 145 -6.10 12.39 -13.64
CA LYS A 145 -7.27 11.54 -13.40
C LYS A 145 -7.26 11.00 -11.97
N GLN A 146 -6.09 10.56 -11.47
CA GLN A 146 -5.95 10.05 -10.10
C GLN A 146 -6.28 11.12 -9.06
N ARG A 147 -5.76 12.36 -9.23
CA ARG A 147 -6.09 13.45 -8.30
C ARG A 147 -7.56 13.87 -8.37
N LEU A 148 -8.17 13.85 -9.56
CA LEU A 148 -9.60 14.08 -9.72
C LEU A 148 -10.43 12.99 -9.00
N ALA A 149 -10.05 11.71 -9.18
CA ALA A 149 -10.70 10.60 -8.52
C ALA A 149 -10.59 10.70 -6.99
N LEU A 150 -9.41 11.06 -6.48
CA LEU A 150 -9.22 11.34 -5.05
C LEU A 150 -10.14 12.47 -4.59
N GLY A 151 -10.19 13.59 -5.33
CA GLY A 151 -11.06 14.72 -5.03
C GLY A 151 -12.53 14.33 -4.97
N CYS A 152 -13.00 13.53 -5.93
CA CYS A 152 -14.35 13.00 -5.92
C CYS A 152 -14.62 12.09 -4.71
N ALA A 153 -13.64 11.26 -4.31
CA ALA A 153 -13.77 10.36 -3.17
C ALA A 153 -13.83 11.09 -1.81
N VAL A 154 -13.26 12.30 -1.70
CA VAL A 154 -13.23 13.09 -0.45
C VAL A 154 -14.19 14.29 -0.43
N LEU A 155 -14.97 14.45 -1.48
CA LEU A 155 -15.84 15.61 -1.68
C LEU A 155 -16.85 15.82 -0.55
N HIS A 156 -17.36 14.75 0.04
CA HIS A 156 -18.33 14.73 1.13
C HIS A 156 -17.70 14.70 2.53
N LYS A 157 -16.36 14.91 2.65
CA LYS A 157 -15.61 14.93 3.91
C LYS A 157 -15.72 13.60 4.68
N PRO A 158 -15.32 12.48 4.11
CA PRO A 158 -15.43 11.18 4.78
C PRO A 158 -14.53 11.08 6.01
N ASP A 159 -14.95 10.28 7.00
CA ASP A 159 -14.16 9.94 8.19
C ASP A 159 -12.96 9.06 7.80
N ILE A 160 -13.17 8.17 6.82
CA ILE A 160 -12.17 7.20 6.36
C ILE A 160 -12.10 7.19 4.84
N LEU A 161 -10.90 7.21 4.30
CA LEU A 161 -10.61 7.11 2.87
C LEU A 161 -9.93 5.78 2.56
N PHE A 162 -10.54 4.98 1.68
CA PHE A 162 -9.97 3.75 1.15
C PHE A 162 -9.42 3.99 -0.25
N LEU A 163 -8.16 3.64 -0.46
CA LEU A 163 -7.43 3.81 -1.73
C LEU A 163 -6.88 2.46 -2.18
N ASP A 164 -7.38 1.94 -3.29
CA ASP A 164 -6.96 0.64 -3.81
C ASP A 164 -5.97 0.83 -4.97
N GLU A 165 -4.68 0.68 -4.69
CA GLU A 165 -3.55 0.89 -5.62
C GLU A 165 -3.63 2.23 -6.39
N PRO A 166 -3.79 3.37 -5.69
CA PRO A 166 -4.20 4.63 -6.29
C PRO A 166 -3.20 5.23 -7.27
N THR A 167 -1.93 4.83 -7.21
CA THR A 167 -0.84 5.41 -8.00
C THR A 167 -0.24 4.41 -8.99
N SER A 168 -0.91 3.27 -9.22
CA SER A 168 -0.47 2.29 -10.20
C SER A 168 -0.38 2.89 -11.60
N GLY A 169 0.80 2.73 -12.24
CA GLY A 169 1.08 3.30 -13.57
C GLY A 169 1.29 4.81 -13.62
N VAL A 170 1.32 5.50 -12.48
CA VAL A 170 1.57 6.95 -12.38
C VAL A 170 3.07 7.23 -12.32
N ASP A 171 3.52 8.27 -13.03
CA ASP A 171 4.91 8.71 -13.01
C ASP A 171 5.36 9.16 -11.59
N PRO A 172 6.67 9.11 -11.27
CA PRO A 172 7.17 9.39 -9.91
C PRO A 172 6.82 10.79 -9.40
N ILE A 173 6.80 11.81 -10.26
CA ILE A 173 6.49 13.19 -9.86
C ILE A 173 5.02 13.32 -9.49
N SER A 174 4.13 12.76 -10.32
CA SER A 174 2.69 12.76 -10.07
C SER A 174 2.33 11.90 -8.84
N ARG A 175 3.05 10.77 -8.61
CA ARG A 175 2.92 9.93 -7.43
C ARG A 175 3.24 10.72 -6.16
N ARG A 176 4.37 11.43 -6.12
CA ARG A 176 4.74 12.25 -4.97
C ARG A 176 3.68 13.28 -4.64
N ARG A 177 3.20 14.02 -5.65
CA ARG A 177 2.10 15.00 -5.46
C ARG A 177 0.81 14.37 -4.95
N PHE A 178 0.51 13.14 -5.34
CA PHE A 178 -0.64 12.39 -4.84
C PHE A 178 -0.47 12.07 -3.35
N TRP A 179 0.72 11.67 -2.92
CA TRP A 179 1.02 11.42 -1.51
C TRP A 179 0.99 12.70 -0.67
N ASP A 180 1.44 13.84 -1.19
CA ASP A 180 1.29 15.14 -0.52
C ASP A 180 -0.19 15.45 -0.20
N LEU A 181 -1.11 15.10 -1.11
CA LEU A 181 -2.55 15.24 -0.87
C LEU A 181 -3.06 14.26 0.20
N ILE A 182 -2.59 13.02 0.21
CA ILE A 182 -2.94 12.05 1.27
C ILE A 182 -2.51 12.57 2.64
N TYR A 183 -1.30 13.09 2.76
CA TYR A 183 -0.82 13.68 4.02
C TYR A 183 -1.69 14.85 4.47
N SER A 184 -2.01 15.77 3.57
CA SER A 184 -2.87 16.92 3.89
C SER A 184 -4.27 16.49 4.37
N LEU A 185 -4.84 15.44 3.78
CA LEU A 185 -6.11 14.86 4.21
C LEU A 185 -6.02 14.22 5.60
N ALA A 186 -4.94 13.48 5.87
CA ALA A 186 -4.71 12.85 7.17
C ALA A 186 -4.45 13.87 8.28
N GLU A 187 -3.68 14.93 8.01
CA GLU A 187 -3.51 16.08 8.91
C GLU A 187 -4.83 16.79 9.20
N GLY A 188 -5.75 16.81 8.22
CA GLY A 188 -7.13 17.29 8.38
C GLY A 188 -8.04 16.35 9.19
N GLY A 189 -7.53 15.21 9.66
CA GLY A 189 -8.24 14.24 10.50
C GLY A 189 -8.87 13.05 9.76
N THR A 190 -8.77 12.99 8.43
CA THR A 190 -9.25 11.82 7.67
C THR A 190 -8.33 10.63 7.88
N THR A 191 -8.88 9.48 8.28
CA THR A 191 -8.14 8.22 8.34
C THR A 191 -7.95 7.67 6.92
N VAL A 192 -6.76 7.19 6.56
CA VAL A 192 -6.49 6.67 5.23
C VAL A 192 -6.04 5.22 5.30
N LEU A 193 -6.70 4.34 4.56
CA LEU A 193 -6.25 2.98 4.30
C LEU A 193 -5.90 2.86 2.82
N VAL A 194 -4.64 2.60 2.52
CA VAL A 194 -4.13 2.50 1.15
C VAL A 194 -3.56 1.11 0.88
N SER A 195 -3.96 0.47 -0.21
CA SER A 195 -3.27 -0.72 -0.69
C SER A 195 -2.19 -0.35 -1.70
N THR A 196 -1.07 -1.05 -1.64
CA THR A 196 0.02 -0.91 -2.60
C THR A 196 0.84 -2.20 -2.69
N HIS A 197 1.55 -2.35 -3.79
CA HIS A 197 2.61 -3.34 -3.96
C HIS A 197 3.98 -2.67 -4.10
N TYR A 198 4.04 -1.33 -4.05
CA TYR A 198 5.28 -0.55 -4.09
C TYR A 198 5.82 -0.34 -2.68
N MET A 199 7.05 -0.81 -2.43
CA MET A 199 7.71 -0.69 -1.12
C MET A 199 7.97 0.78 -0.76
N GLU A 200 8.31 1.62 -1.76
CA GLU A 200 8.49 3.05 -1.58
C GLU A 200 7.23 3.74 -1.03
N GLU A 201 6.04 3.30 -1.44
CA GLU A 201 4.78 3.86 -0.94
C GLU A 201 4.46 3.41 0.48
N ALA A 202 4.85 2.18 0.83
CA ALA A 202 4.69 1.68 2.19
C ALA A 202 5.49 2.50 3.21
N GLU A 203 6.64 3.07 2.81
CA GLU A 203 7.44 3.97 3.65
C GLU A 203 6.71 5.29 4.01
N TYR A 204 5.70 5.68 3.23
CA TYR A 204 4.87 6.84 3.53
C TYR A 204 3.75 6.57 4.55
N CYS A 205 3.50 5.32 4.91
CA CYS A 205 2.47 4.93 5.85
C CYS A 205 2.98 5.02 7.31
N HIS A 206 2.09 5.36 8.24
CA HIS A 206 2.40 5.32 9.67
C HIS A 206 2.61 3.89 10.16
N ARG A 207 1.77 2.95 9.72
CA ARG A 207 1.91 1.50 9.90
C ARG A 207 1.51 0.77 8.63
N ILE A 208 2.06 -0.41 8.47
CA ILE A 208 1.76 -1.30 7.36
C ILE A 208 1.39 -2.70 7.86
N ALA A 209 0.39 -3.27 7.22
CA ALA A 209 0.04 -4.68 7.32
C ALA A 209 0.55 -5.37 6.06
N LEU A 210 1.52 -6.26 6.20
CA LEU A 210 2.04 -7.07 5.10
C LEU A 210 1.17 -8.30 4.92
N LEU A 211 0.54 -8.39 3.75
CA LEU A 211 -0.32 -9.51 3.36
C LEU A 211 0.39 -10.44 2.38
N ASN A 212 0.25 -11.73 2.59
CA ASN A 212 0.66 -12.75 1.64
C ASN A 212 -0.36 -13.90 1.62
N ARG A 213 -0.85 -14.27 0.42
CA ARG A 213 -1.82 -15.37 0.24
C ARG A 213 -3.02 -15.28 1.19
N GLY A 214 -3.57 -14.10 1.33
CA GLY A 214 -4.73 -13.82 2.18
C GLY A 214 -4.44 -13.67 3.67
N LYS A 215 -3.22 -13.88 4.14
CA LYS A 215 -2.83 -13.83 5.55
C LYS A 215 -2.02 -12.58 5.88
N LEU A 216 -2.21 -12.10 7.10
CA LEU A 216 -1.35 -11.08 7.70
C LEU A 216 -0.06 -11.74 8.19
N ILE A 217 1.08 -11.33 7.64
CA ILE A 217 2.40 -11.90 8.01
C ILE A 217 3.24 -10.94 8.87
N ALA A 218 2.97 -9.63 8.78
CA ALA A 218 3.59 -8.63 9.67
C ALA A 218 2.70 -7.39 9.76
N LEU A 219 2.76 -6.68 10.89
CA LEU A 219 2.07 -5.42 11.11
C LEU A 219 2.87 -4.56 12.07
N ASP A 220 3.46 -3.48 11.59
CA ASP A 220 4.11 -2.45 12.42
C ASP A 220 4.43 -1.20 11.58
N GLN A 221 5.15 -0.24 12.17
CA GLN A 221 5.74 0.90 11.47
C GLN A 221 6.83 0.40 10.51
N PRO A 222 7.01 1.01 9.33
CA PRO A 222 8.04 0.60 8.37
C PRO A 222 9.44 0.52 8.99
N ALA A 223 9.81 1.49 9.83
CA ALA A 223 11.10 1.52 10.53
C ALA A 223 11.27 0.31 11.47
N VAL A 224 10.25 -0.02 12.26
CA VAL A 224 10.28 -1.17 13.18
C VAL A 224 10.40 -2.48 12.42
N LEU A 225 9.69 -2.63 11.30
CA LEU A 225 9.80 -3.82 10.45
C LEU A 225 11.20 -4.00 9.88
N ARG A 226 11.86 -2.91 9.45
CA ARG A 226 13.27 -2.99 8.99
C ARG A 226 14.22 -3.44 10.09
N GLU A 227 14.05 -2.92 11.30
CA GLU A 227 14.88 -3.29 12.46
C GLU A 227 14.59 -4.71 12.95
N SER A 228 13.39 -5.22 12.72
CA SER A 228 12.98 -6.58 13.13
C SER A 228 13.45 -7.69 12.18
N ASN A 229 14.20 -7.35 11.11
CA ASN A 229 14.72 -8.37 10.20
C ASN A 229 15.61 -9.36 10.95
N PRO A 230 15.28 -10.66 10.97
CA PRO A 230 15.99 -11.64 11.79
C PRO A 230 17.41 -11.93 11.32
N HIS A 231 17.73 -11.54 10.07
CA HIS A 231 18.99 -11.85 9.42
C HIS A 231 19.73 -10.60 8.97
N PRO A 232 21.06 -10.52 9.18
CA PRO A 232 21.87 -9.43 8.67
C PRO A 232 21.86 -9.38 7.13
N ILE A 233 21.89 -8.16 6.59
CA ILE A 233 22.05 -7.90 5.16
C ILE A 233 23.43 -7.33 4.91
N LEU A 234 24.12 -7.85 3.90
CA LEU A 234 25.35 -7.32 3.37
C LEU A 234 25.12 -6.79 1.95
N GLU A 235 25.67 -5.63 1.65
CA GLU A 235 25.73 -5.12 0.28
C GLU A 235 27.06 -5.59 -0.34
N LEU A 236 26.94 -6.32 -1.44
CA LEU A 236 28.07 -6.83 -2.22
C LEU A 236 28.18 -6.05 -3.52
N GLU A 237 29.27 -5.33 -3.70
CA GLU A 237 29.65 -4.72 -4.97
C GLU A 237 30.71 -5.55 -5.68
N ALA A 238 30.51 -5.81 -6.98
CA ALA A 238 31.42 -6.57 -7.82
C ALA A 238 31.52 -5.99 -9.23
N ASP A 239 32.58 -6.37 -9.97
CA ASP A 239 32.73 -5.95 -11.36
C ASP A 239 31.66 -6.57 -12.28
N ASP A 240 31.31 -7.83 -12.05
CA ASP A 240 30.22 -8.54 -12.71
C ASP A 240 29.16 -8.92 -11.66
N VAL A 241 28.15 -8.06 -11.53
CA VAL A 241 27.10 -8.19 -10.51
C VAL A 241 26.23 -9.44 -10.72
N LEU A 242 25.94 -9.82 -11.98
CA LEU A 242 25.12 -10.99 -12.26
C LEU A 242 25.85 -12.28 -11.95
N LYS A 243 27.16 -12.34 -12.26
CA LYS A 243 28.01 -13.46 -11.88
C LYS A 243 28.13 -13.53 -10.35
N ALA A 244 28.34 -12.37 -9.69
CA ALA A 244 28.42 -12.30 -8.24
C ALA A 244 27.13 -12.83 -7.58
N LEU A 245 25.94 -12.42 -8.06
CA LEU A 245 24.66 -12.91 -7.60
C LEU A 245 24.57 -14.45 -7.71
N THR A 246 24.90 -14.98 -8.88
CA THR A 246 24.82 -16.43 -9.14
C THR A 246 25.79 -17.23 -8.25
N GLU A 247 26.98 -16.72 -8.03
CA GLU A 247 28.00 -17.42 -7.25
C GLU A 247 27.77 -17.29 -5.74
N VAL A 248 27.35 -16.08 -5.25
CA VAL A 248 27.13 -15.86 -3.82
C VAL A 248 26.00 -16.74 -3.27
N GLN A 249 24.97 -17.02 -4.07
CA GLN A 249 23.86 -17.91 -3.69
C GLN A 249 24.30 -19.36 -3.41
N LYS A 250 25.48 -19.77 -3.88
CA LYS A 250 26.03 -21.11 -3.62
C LYS A 250 26.77 -21.21 -2.28
N SER A 251 27.01 -20.07 -1.62
CA SER A 251 27.70 -20.06 -0.33
C SER A 251 26.81 -20.61 0.79
N PRO A 252 27.35 -21.48 1.68
CA PRO A 252 26.58 -22.02 2.82
C PRO A 252 26.20 -20.99 3.87
N GLU A 253 26.85 -19.82 3.90
CA GLU A 253 26.58 -18.70 4.80
C GLU A 253 25.38 -17.86 4.33
N VAL A 254 25.01 -17.98 3.06
CA VAL A 254 23.96 -17.18 2.42
C VAL A 254 22.63 -17.87 2.53
N LEU A 255 21.64 -17.15 3.00
CA LEU A 255 20.24 -17.55 3.05
C LEU A 255 19.49 -17.14 1.78
N ASP A 256 19.79 -15.91 1.32
CA ASP A 256 19.20 -15.33 0.12
C ASP A 256 20.14 -14.27 -0.47
N ALA A 257 20.01 -14.01 -1.77
CA ALA A 257 20.69 -12.91 -2.44
C ALA A 257 19.82 -12.39 -3.58
N VAL A 258 19.69 -11.06 -3.65
CA VAL A 258 18.87 -10.35 -4.64
C VAL A 258 19.65 -9.21 -5.27
N LEU A 259 19.34 -8.91 -6.53
CA LEU A 259 19.93 -7.77 -7.22
C LEU A 259 19.32 -6.48 -6.66
N PHE A 260 20.17 -5.52 -6.24
CA PHE A 260 19.74 -4.24 -5.75
C PHE A 260 20.47 -3.12 -6.51
N GLY A 261 19.83 -2.57 -7.52
CA GLY A 261 20.43 -1.57 -8.39
C GLY A 261 21.70 -2.08 -9.09
N ARG A 262 22.86 -1.66 -8.61
CA ARG A 262 24.19 -2.05 -9.14
C ARG A 262 25.01 -2.93 -8.18
N SER A 263 24.39 -3.36 -7.09
CA SER A 263 24.95 -4.23 -6.06
C SER A 263 24.07 -5.46 -5.85
N VAL A 264 24.48 -6.35 -4.97
CA VAL A 264 23.70 -7.50 -4.52
C VAL A 264 23.47 -7.37 -3.02
N HIS A 265 22.22 -7.39 -2.58
CA HIS A 265 21.88 -7.57 -1.18
C HIS A 265 21.91 -9.03 -0.84
N VAL A 266 22.74 -9.38 0.14
CA VAL A 266 22.99 -10.77 0.56
C VAL A 266 22.50 -10.93 1.99
N THR A 267 21.43 -11.73 2.17
CA THR A 267 20.94 -12.13 3.48
C THR A 267 21.78 -13.28 4.01
N VAL A 268 22.39 -13.08 5.17
CA VAL A 268 23.35 -14.05 5.73
C VAL A 268 22.91 -14.58 7.09
N LYS A 269 23.39 -15.77 7.47
CA LYS A 269 23.10 -16.40 8.76
C LYS A 269 23.76 -15.65 9.91
N ASP A 270 25.04 -15.35 9.75
CA ASP A 270 25.87 -14.62 10.69
C ASP A 270 26.74 -13.60 9.97
N ARG A 271 26.74 -12.38 10.50
CA ARG A 271 27.41 -11.24 9.86
C ARG A 271 28.92 -11.38 9.83
N GLU A 272 29.52 -11.80 10.97
CA GLU A 272 30.97 -11.82 11.11
C GLU A 272 31.59 -12.95 10.27
N SER A 273 30.97 -14.12 10.32
CA SER A 273 31.34 -15.28 9.49
C SER A 273 31.26 -14.96 8.00
N ALA A 274 30.15 -14.33 7.57
CA ALA A 274 29.95 -13.99 6.16
C ALA A 274 30.97 -12.95 5.66
N LEU A 275 31.26 -11.89 6.44
CA LEU A 275 32.27 -10.89 6.07
C LEU A 275 33.68 -11.49 5.89
N GLN A 276 34.01 -12.55 6.65
CA GLN A 276 35.30 -13.20 6.53
C GLN A 276 35.36 -14.21 5.37
N SER A 277 34.25 -14.90 5.07
CA SER A 277 34.25 -16.04 4.14
C SER A 277 33.84 -15.68 2.71
N LEU A 278 32.91 -14.70 2.50
CA LEU A 278 32.34 -14.42 1.18
C LEU A 278 33.37 -13.87 0.17
N GLY A 279 34.29 -12.99 0.60
CA GLY A 279 35.32 -12.45 -0.28
C GLY A 279 36.19 -13.55 -0.88
N PRO A 280 36.85 -14.41 -0.08
CA PRO A 280 37.62 -15.56 -0.56
C PRO A 280 36.80 -16.55 -1.38
N PHE A 281 35.53 -16.82 -0.99
CA PHE A 281 34.64 -17.73 -1.71
C PHE A 281 34.36 -17.23 -3.14
N LEU A 282 34.04 -15.95 -3.30
CA LEU A 282 33.74 -15.34 -4.58
C LEU A 282 35.00 -15.22 -5.46
N ALA A 283 36.14 -14.89 -4.87
CA ALA A 283 37.42 -14.85 -5.57
C ALA A 283 37.81 -16.22 -6.16
N ALA A 284 37.55 -17.31 -5.42
CA ALA A 284 37.77 -18.68 -5.93
C ALA A 284 36.87 -19.03 -7.12
N SER A 285 35.71 -18.39 -7.24
CA SER A 285 34.77 -18.50 -8.37
C SER A 285 35.07 -17.52 -9.51
N GLY A 286 36.17 -16.75 -9.40
CA GLY A 286 36.60 -15.77 -10.40
C GLY A 286 35.68 -14.52 -10.45
N VAL A 287 35.11 -14.13 -9.33
CA VAL A 287 34.38 -12.88 -9.15
C VAL A 287 35.32 -11.86 -8.48
N THR A 288 35.48 -10.69 -9.09
CA THR A 288 36.22 -9.58 -8.52
C THR A 288 35.29 -8.76 -7.64
N VAL A 289 35.44 -8.90 -6.33
CA VAL A 289 34.66 -8.14 -5.33
C VAL A 289 35.31 -6.76 -5.11
N ARG A 290 34.50 -5.71 -5.10
CA ARG A 290 34.90 -4.33 -4.78
C ARG A 290 34.75 -4.03 -3.30
N SER A 291 33.57 -4.36 -2.76
CA SER A 291 33.26 -4.20 -1.34
C SER A 291 32.23 -5.21 -0.87
N ILE A 292 32.26 -5.52 0.41
CA ILE A 292 31.20 -6.24 1.14
C ILE A 292 31.00 -5.49 2.44
N GLU A 293 29.87 -4.81 2.58
CA GLU A 293 29.60 -3.96 3.73
C GLU A 293 28.23 -4.28 4.35
N PRO A 294 28.09 -4.21 5.68
CA PRO A 294 26.78 -4.36 6.30
C PRO A 294 25.93 -3.12 6.03
N VAL A 295 24.66 -3.37 5.66
CA VAL A 295 23.70 -2.31 5.41
C VAL A 295 22.46 -2.50 6.29
N THR A 296 21.75 -1.39 6.54
CA THR A 296 20.43 -1.45 7.15
C THR A 296 19.47 -2.07 6.15
N PRO A 297 18.69 -3.11 6.53
CA PRO A 297 17.72 -3.72 5.65
C PRO A 297 16.75 -2.68 5.06
N THR A 298 16.45 -2.79 3.78
CA THR A 298 15.33 -2.07 3.16
C THR A 298 14.02 -2.75 3.50
N LEU A 299 12.90 -2.07 3.30
CA LEU A 299 11.58 -2.72 3.48
C LEU A 299 11.40 -3.89 2.48
N GLU A 300 12.01 -3.80 1.29
CA GLU A 300 12.01 -4.87 0.29
C GLU A 300 12.71 -6.13 0.81
N ASP A 301 13.89 -5.99 1.43
CA ASP A 301 14.62 -7.12 2.04
C ASP A 301 13.77 -7.81 3.11
N VAL A 302 13.09 -7.03 3.95
CA VAL A 302 12.22 -7.56 5.02
C VAL A 302 11.03 -8.30 4.42
N VAL A 303 10.37 -7.74 3.42
CA VAL A 303 9.21 -8.36 2.76
C VAL A 303 9.61 -9.67 2.11
N VAL A 304 10.72 -9.70 1.36
CA VAL A 304 11.25 -10.93 0.75
C VAL A 304 11.54 -11.99 1.82
N SER A 305 12.23 -11.61 2.90
CA SER A 305 12.54 -12.51 4.01
C SER A 305 11.28 -13.10 4.65
N LEU A 306 10.28 -12.26 4.98
CA LEU A 306 9.04 -12.69 5.62
C LEU A 306 8.15 -13.53 4.68
N VAL A 307 8.05 -13.17 3.41
CA VAL A 307 7.30 -13.95 2.40
C VAL A 307 7.93 -15.33 2.20
N THR A 308 9.26 -15.41 2.11
CA THR A 308 9.98 -16.67 1.98
C THR A 308 9.79 -17.55 3.21
N ALA A 309 9.91 -16.99 4.42
CA ALA A 309 9.68 -17.71 5.69
C ALA A 309 8.23 -18.22 5.82
N ALA A 310 7.25 -17.48 5.29
CA ALA A 310 5.84 -17.87 5.27
C ALA A 310 5.50 -18.92 4.19
N GLY A 311 6.49 -19.53 3.52
CA GLY A 311 6.30 -20.56 2.49
C GLY A 311 5.89 -19.97 1.13
N GLY A 312 6.19 -18.72 0.86
CA GLY A 312 6.08 -18.10 -0.45
C GLY A 312 7.16 -18.64 -1.38
N ALA A 313 6.78 -19.24 -2.52
CA ALA A 313 7.73 -19.47 -3.61
C ALA A 313 8.16 -18.11 -4.16
N ARG A 314 9.43 -17.98 -4.58
CA ARG A 314 9.88 -16.85 -5.41
C ARG A 314 8.99 -16.85 -6.67
N GLU A 315 8.44 -15.71 -7.05
CA GLU A 315 7.97 -15.52 -8.42
C GLU A 315 9.24 -15.50 -9.28
N ASP A 316 9.37 -16.50 -10.17
CA ASP A 316 10.45 -16.61 -11.16
C ASP A 316 10.35 -15.49 -12.21
#